data_91cf02add46d2bbd112cae4b0e516f2a
#
_entry.id   91cf02add46d2bbd112cae4b0e516f2a
#
_cell.length_a   1.000
_cell.length_b   1.000
_cell.length_c   1.000
_cell.angle_alpha   90.00
_cell.angle_beta   90.00
_cell.angle_gamma   90.00
#
_symmetry.space_group_name_H-M   'P 1'
#
loop_
_entity.id
_entity.type
_entity.pdbx_description
1 polymer ?
#
loop_
_entity_poly.entity_id
_entity_poly.type
_entity_poly.pdbx_seq_one_letter_code
_entity_poly.pdbx_strand_id
1 'polypeptide(L)'
;MGSLMYRLSIWLGIPAALLLSVVGWLYWYWAMVPHQMQENIQYGSRDGRPLMLDVLTPQEANGAGILFLVSGGWKSSEGPIQPALVAPFLRNGYTVFAVKHISQPECTVSGIVEDVQRSVRYVRHHAMRFEILADKIGVVGGSSGGHLSLMLGTTGRTGDPSAADPVDRESSVVQCVACFYPPTDLLNLGSSTENPGDGGP
;
A
#
# COMPACT_ATOMS: atom_id res chain seq x y z
N MET A 1 22.34 -52.13 -13.23
CA MET A 1 21.71 -50.83 -13.56
C MET A 1 20.93 -50.21 -12.35
N GLY A 2 20.23 -50.98 -11.54
CA GLY A 2 19.42 -50.44 -10.44
C GLY A 2 20.18 -49.72 -9.30
N SER A 3 21.37 -50.22 -8.92
CA SER A 3 22.15 -49.61 -7.81
C SER A 3 22.79 -48.27 -8.15
N LEU A 4 23.11 -48.02 -9.42
CA LEU A 4 23.69 -46.75 -9.88
C LEU A 4 22.60 -45.64 -9.93
N MET A 5 21.43 -45.99 -10.46
CA MET A 5 20.30 -45.06 -10.49
C MET A 5 19.83 -44.69 -9.07
N TYR A 6 19.78 -45.63 -8.14
CA TYR A 6 19.41 -45.35 -6.73
C TYR A 6 20.46 -44.45 -6.05
N ARG A 7 21.74 -44.65 -6.29
CA ARG A 7 22.81 -43.77 -5.77
C ARG A 7 22.73 -42.37 -6.38
N LEU A 8 22.51 -42.24 -7.70
CA LEU A 8 22.34 -40.94 -8.34
C LEU A 8 21.10 -40.16 -7.78
N SER A 9 19.98 -40.84 -7.53
CA SER A 9 18.80 -40.21 -6.98
C SER A 9 19.02 -39.66 -5.55
N ILE A 10 19.81 -40.37 -4.73
CA ILE A 10 20.19 -39.87 -3.39
C ILE A 10 21.12 -38.66 -3.50
N TRP A 11 22.13 -38.72 -4.38
CA TRP A 11 23.13 -37.64 -4.55
C TRP A 11 22.54 -36.34 -5.15
N LEU A 12 21.49 -36.44 -5.94
CA LEU A 12 20.77 -35.27 -6.49
C LEU A 12 19.61 -34.84 -5.60
N GLY A 13 18.95 -35.75 -4.89
CA GLY A 13 17.80 -35.46 -4.05
C GLY A 13 18.15 -34.68 -2.77
N ILE A 14 19.27 -35.02 -2.12
CA ILE A 14 19.71 -34.35 -0.90
C ILE A 14 20.04 -32.85 -1.14
N PRO A 15 20.87 -32.51 -2.16
CA PRO A 15 21.13 -31.09 -2.45
C PRO A 15 19.88 -30.31 -2.84
N ALA A 16 18.97 -30.93 -3.60
CA ALA A 16 17.70 -30.28 -3.97
C ALA A 16 16.80 -30.02 -2.75
N ALA A 17 16.69 -30.98 -1.85
CA ALA A 17 15.93 -30.83 -0.61
C ALA A 17 16.53 -29.73 0.30
N LEU A 18 17.85 -29.69 0.43
CA LEU A 18 18.55 -28.65 1.18
C LEU A 18 18.33 -27.26 0.55
N LEU A 19 18.44 -27.16 -0.78
CA LEU A 19 18.17 -25.91 -1.48
C LEU A 19 16.75 -25.42 -1.25
N LEU A 20 15.74 -26.29 -1.38
CA LEU A 20 14.34 -25.97 -1.12
C LEU A 20 14.12 -25.56 0.34
N SER A 21 14.79 -26.22 1.29
CA SER A 21 14.70 -25.84 2.71
C SER A 21 15.28 -24.46 2.97
N VAL A 22 16.44 -24.14 2.37
CA VAL A 22 17.08 -22.83 2.49
C VAL A 22 16.21 -21.75 1.84
N VAL A 23 15.69 -21.99 0.64
CA VAL A 23 14.78 -21.05 -0.06
C VAL A 23 13.50 -20.85 0.75
N GLY A 24 12.91 -21.92 1.26
CA GLY A 24 11.72 -21.85 2.12
C GLY A 24 11.99 -21.07 3.42
N TRP A 25 13.14 -21.29 4.05
CA TRP A 25 13.54 -20.57 5.24
C TRP A 25 13.80 -19.09 4.95
N LEU A 26 14.49 -18.76 3.84
CA LEU A 26 14.70 -17.37 3.40
C LEU A 26 13.37 -16.68 3.11
N TYR A 27 12.46 -17.34 2.39
CA TYR A 27 11.14 -16.82 2.13
C TYR A 27 10.38 -16.57 3.43
N TRP A 28 10.35 -17.55 4.34
CA TRP A 28 9.72 -17.39 5.66
C TRP A 28 10.35 -16.25 6.45
N TYR A 29 11.67 -16.22 6.51
CA TYR A 29 12.42 -15.14 7.16
C TYR A 29 12.07 -13.77 6.58
N TRP A 30 11.93 -13.63 5.27
CA TRP A 30 11.58 -12.37 4.63
C TRP A 30 10.09 -12.02 4.73
N ALA A 31 9.19 -12.97 4.71
CA ALA A 31 7.75 -12.74 4.75
C ALA A 31 7.21 -12.57 6.17
N MET A 32 7.80 -13.27 7.16
CA MET A 32 7.35 -13.24 8.54
C MET A 32 8.10 -12.18 9.34
N VAL A 33 7.50 -11.00 9.43
CA VAL A 33 7.99 -9.90 10.26
C VAL A 33 7.08 -9.75 11.46
N PRO A 34 7.59 -9.74 12.70
CA PRO A 34 6.77 -9.49 13.87
C PRO A 34 6.13 -8.10 13.81
N HIS A 35 4.82 -8.04 13.87
CA HIS A 35 4.04 -6.81 13.80
C HIS A 35 2.71 -6.96 14.53
N GLN A 36 2.11 -5.85 14.90
CA GLN A 36 0.71 -5.77 15.31
C GLN A 36 -0.13 -5.30 14.12
N MET A 37 -1.32 -5.84 13.96
CA MET A 37 -2.24 -5.45 12.90
C MET A 37 -3.56 -4.98 13.49
N GLN A 38 -4.00 -3.80 13.04
CA GLN A 38 -5.33 -3.26 13.30
C GLN A 38 -6.05 -3.14 11.96
N GLU A 39 -7.15 -3.85 11.81
CA GLU A 39 -7.91 -3.90 10.57
C GLU A 39 -9.10 -2.94 10.60
N ASN A 40 -9.51 -2.49 9.41
CA ASN A 40 -10.76 -1.78 9.18
C ASN A 40 -10.92 -0.51 10.05
N ILE A 41 -9.84 0.27 10.18
CA ILE A 41 -9.90 1.58 10.81
C ILE A 41 -10.55 2.55 9.82
N GLN A 42 -11.66 3.17 10.21
CA GLN A 42 -12.34 4.15 9.38
C GLN A 42 -11.59 5.49 9.41
N TYR A 43 -11.13 5.96 8.24
CA TYR A 43 -10.47 7.26 8.10
C TYR A 43 -11.39 8.35 7.52
N GLY A 44 -12.57 7.97 7.08
CA GLY A 44 -13.56 8.90 6.52
C GLY A 44 -14.79 8.20 5.99
N SER A 45 -15.59 8.95 5.24
CA SER A 45 -16.72 8.42 4.49
C SER A 45 -16.94 9.24 3.22
N ARG A 46 -17.45 8.60 2.16
CA ARG A 46 -17.92 9.24 0.93
C ARG A 46 -19.30 8.70 0.59
N ASP A 47 -20.28 9.57 0.46
CA ASP A 47 -21.67 9.22 0.13
C ASP A 47 -22.25 8.13 1.06
N GLY A 48 -21.96 8.24 2.37
CA GLY A 48 -22.37 7.29 3.39
C GLY A 48 -21.59 5.98 3.44
N ARG A 49 -20.62 5.76 2.53
CA ARG A 49 -19.76 4.57 2.52
C ARG A 49 -18.50 4.83 3.34
N PRO A 50 -18.10 3.92 4.22
CA PRO A 50 -16.88 4.07 5.01
C PRO A 50 -15.63 3.94 4.14
N LEU A 51 -14.65 4.79 4.41
CA LEU A 51 -13.30 4.72 3.86
C LEU A 51 -12.40 4.07 4.92
N MET A 52 -11.77 2.96 4.59
CA MET A 52 -11.10 2.09 5.55
C MET A 52 -9.61 1.96 5.26
N LEU A 53 -8.82 1.76 6.30
CA LEU A 53 -7.41 1.38 6.21
C LEU A 53 -7.08 0.30 7.24
N ASP A 54 -6.03 -0.47 6.95
CA ASP A 54 -5.42 -1.36 7.93
C ASP A 54 -4.08 -0.78 8.37
N VAL A 55 -3.72 -0.97 9.64
CA VAL A 55 -2.44 -0.48 10.20
C VAL A 55 -1.60 -1.68 10.62
N LEU A 56 -0.37 -1.75 10.13
CA LEU A 56 0.63 -2.73 10.53
C LEU A 56 1.77 -1.99 11.22
N THR A 57 1.91 -2.21 12.53
CA THR A 57 2.96 -1.60 13.35
C THR A 57 4.06 -2.62 13.61
N PRO A 58 5.30 -2.39 13.18
CA PRO A 58 6.41 -3.29 13.46
C PRO A 58 6.74 -3.30 14.95
N GLN A 59 7.41 -4.35 15.41
CA GLN A 59 7.82 -4.47 16.80
C GLN A 59 8.81 -3.35 17.21
N GLU A 60 9.68 -2.93 16.27
CA GLU A 60 10.61 -1.83 16.45
C GLU A 60 10.31 -0.72 15.45
N ALA A 61 9.44 0.22 15.84
CA ALA A 61 9.06 1.33 14.98
C ALA A 61 10.13 2.42 14.92
N ASN A 62 10.40 2.96 13.72
CA ASN A 62 11.36 4.05 13.49
C ASN A 62 10.74 5.45 13.53
N GLY A 63 9.44 5.53 13.81
CA GLY A 63 8.67 6.77 13.85
C GLY A 63 8.26 7.33 12.48
N ALA A 64 8.46 6.59 11.39
CA ALA A 64 7.99 6.99 10.06
C ALA A 64 6.81 6.13 9.60
N GLY A 65 5.84 6.76 8.93
CA GLY A 65 4.66 6.12 8.37
C GLY A 65 4.75 5.99 6.85
N ILE A 66 4.24 4.88 6.32
CA ILE A 66 4.10 4.66 4.88
C ILE A 66 2.64 4.33 4.56
N LEU A 67 1.99 5.15 3.74
CA LEU A 67 0.71 4.80 3.15
C LEU A 67 0.96 3.88 1.96
N PHE A 68 0.46 2.65 2.05
CA PHE A 68 0.46 1.68 0.96
C PHE A 68 -0.91 1.73 0.27
N LEU A 69 -0.95 2.21 -0.98
CA LEU A 69 -2.21 2.37 -1.71
C LEU A 69 -2.62 1.04 -2.35
N VAL A 70 -3.64 0.42 -1.75
CA VAL A 70 -4.19 -0.87 -2.19
C VAL A 70 -5.12 -0.62 -3.37
N SER A 71 -4.57 -0.63 -4.59
CA SER A 71 -5.33 -0.31 -5.81
C SER A 71 -4.78 -1.05 -7.02
N GLY A 72 -5.66 -1.76 -7.74
CA GLY A 72 -5.39 -2.39 -9.03
C GLY A 72 -6.48 -2.01 -10.03
N GLY A 73 -6.14 -1.28 -11.13
CA GLY A 73 -7.15 -0.74 -12.07
C GLY A 73 -8.15 0.20 -11.38
N TRP A 74 -7.69 0.99 -10.39
CA TRP A 74 -8.51 1.85 -9.53
C TRP A 74 -9.62 1.12 -8.77
N LYS A 75 -9.42 -0.17 -8.53
CA LYS A 75 -10.23 -0.99 -7.63
C LYS A 75 -9.42 -1.37 -6.40
N SER A 76 -10.00 -1.17 -5.24
CA SER A 76 -9.38 -1.52 -3.96
C SER A 76 -9.84 -2.89 -3.47
N SER A 77 -8.99 -3.60 -2.74
CA SER A 77 -9.36 -4.85 -2.08
C SER A 77 -10.21 -4.59 -0.85
N GLU A 78 -11.23 -5.41 -0.62
CA GLU A 78 -12.04 -5.35 0.62
C GLU A 78 -11.39 -6.12 1.78
N GLY A 79 -10.54 -7.09 1.47
CA GLY A 79 -9.85 -7.91 2.46
C GLY A 79 -8.65 -7.22 3.11
N PRO A 80 -8.10 -7.80 4.18
CA PRO A 80 -6.89 -7.29 4.80
C PRO A 80 -5.69 -7.43 3.87
N ILE A 81 -4.74 -6.51 4.02
CA ILE A 81 -3.48 -6.60 3.27
C ILE A 81 -2.67 -7.81 3.72
N GLN A 82 -2.03 -8.48 2.74
CA GLN A 82 -1.10 -9.56 3.06
C GLN A 82 0.20 -8.97 3.61
N PRO A 83 0.60 -9.28 4.86
CA PRO A 83 1.79 -8.67 5.47
C PRO A 83 3.08 -8.88 4.68
N ALA A 84 3.18 -9.99 3.93
CA ALA A 84 4.33 -10.27 3.07
C ALA A 84 4.59 -9.19 2.00
N LEU A 85 3.54 -8.52 1.51
CA LEU A 85 3.68 -7.44 0.52
C LEU A 85 4.39 -6.21 1.09
N VAL A 86 4.22 -5.97 2.38
CA VAL A 86 4.77 -4.80 3.08
C VAL A 86 5.91 -5.15 4.04
N ALA A 87 6.32 -6.43 4.05
CA ALA A 87 7.39 -6.93 4.91
C ALA A 87 8.71 -6.12 4.80
N PRO A 88 9.17 -5.66 3.62
CA PRO A 88 10.36 -4.81 3.53
C PRO A 88 10.23 -3.51 4.34
N PHE A 89 9.05 -2.89 4.39
CA PHE A 89 8.82 -1.68 5.18
C PHE A 89 8.81 -1.99 6.67
N LEU A 90 8.07 -3.03 7.08
CA LEU A 90 8.01 -3.45 8.48
C LEU A 90 9.39 -3.83 9.04
N ARG A 91 10.25 -4.49 8.24
CA ARG A 91 11.64 -4.81 8.64
C ARG A 91 12.51 -3.59 8.87
N ASN A 92 12.22 -2.50 8.16
CA ASN A 92 12.93 -1.24 8.33
C ASN A 92 12.26 -0.32 9.35
N GLY A 93 11.33 -0.83 10.14
CA GLY A 93 10.68 -0.11 11.23
C GLY A 93 9.58 0.86 10.81
N TYR A 94 9.11 0.82 9.56
CA TYR A 94 8.02 1.69 9.13
C TYR A 94 6.67 1.15 9.59
N THR A 95 5.84 2.01 10.17
CA THR A 95 4.42 1.72 10.36
C THR A 95 3.71 1.85 9.01
N VAL A 96 2.99 0.80 8.57
CA VAL A 96 2.34 0.74 7.27
C VAL A 96 0.85 0.93 7.42
N PHE A 97 0.30 1.84 6.63
CA PHE A 97 -1.13 2.13 6.50
C PHE A 97 -1.61 1.64 5.14
N ALA A 98 -2.25 0.48 5.09
CA ALA A 98 -2.82 -0.08 3.87
C ALA A 98 -4.16 0.60 3.57
N VAL A 99 -4.13 1.60 2.70
CA VAL A 99 -5.27 2.47 2.41
C VAL A 99 -6.16 1.81 1.36
N LYS A 100 -7.44 1.66 1.70
CA LYS A 100 -8.51 1.20 0.81
C LYS A 100 -9.35 2.41 0.39
N HIS A 101 -9.89 2.39 -0.81
CA HIS A 101 -10.73 3.45 -1.36
C HIS A 101 -11.98 2.87 -2.02
N ILE A 102 -12.97 3.70 -2.32
CA ILE A 102 -14.11 3.27 -3.12
C ILE A 102 -13.63 3.00 -4.55
N SER A 103 -14.02 1.83 -5.07
CA SER A 103 -13.56 1.35 -6.37
C SER A 103 -14.31 2.03 -7.52
N GLN A 104 -13.68 2.07 -8.71
CA GLN A 104 -14.40 2.34 -9.94
C GLN A 104 -15.39 1.20 -10.27
N PRO A 105 -16.49 1.50 -10.93
CA PRO A 105 -16.97 2.80 -11.43
C PRO A 105 -17.75 3.63 -10.40
N GLU A 106 -17.86 3.19 -9.16
CA GLU A 106 -18.67 3.83 -8.11
C GLU A 106 -18.07 5.14 -7.62
N CYS A 107 -16.76 5.33 -7.84
CA CYS A 107 -16.05 6.57 -7.58
C CYS A 107 -15.16 6.92 -8.76
N THR A 108 -15.12 8.19 -9.15
CA THR A 108 -14.19 8.67 -10.17
C THR A 108 -12.75 8.66 -9.66
N VAL A 109 -11.76 8.64 -10.56
CA VAL A 109 -10.34 8.73 -10.17
C VAL A 109 -10.06 10.00 -9.35
N SER A 110 -10.68 11.13 -9.72
CA SER A 110 -10.58 12.38 -8.95
C SER A 110 -11.11 12.23 -7.53
N GLY A 111 -12.27 11.57 -7.38
CA GLY A 111 -12.82 11.27 -6.06
C GLY A 111 -11.92 10.34 -5.25
N ILE A 112 -11.33 9.32 -5.89
CA ILE A 112 -10.37 8.43 -5.23
C ILE A 112 -9.14 9.23 -4.75
N VAL A 113 -8.65 10.19 -5.55
CA VAL A 113 -7.53 11.07 -5.14
C VAL A 113 -7.89 11.87 -3.89
N GLU A 114 -9.11 12.42 -3.79
CA GLU A 114 -9.57 13.11 -2.59
C GLU A 114 -9.62 12.18 -1.37
N ASP A 115 -10.08 10.94 -1.56
CA ASP A 115 -10.15 9.94 -0.48
C ASP A 115 -8.75 9.62 0.04
N VAL A 116 -7.78 9.36 -0.85
CA VAL A 116 -6.41 9.06 -0.41
C VAL A 116 -5.71 10.29 0.16
N GLN A 117 -6.04 11.52 -0.27
CA GLN A 117 -5.59 12.75 0.42
C GLN A 117 -6.13 12.83 1.84
N ARG A 118 -7.40 12.47 2.04
CA ARG A 118 -7.99 12.40 3.38
C ARG A 118 -7.30 11.36 4.26
N SER A 119 -6.90 10.20 3.70
CA SER A 119 -6.16 9.20 4.48
C SER A 119 -4.83 9.74 5.02
N VAL A 120 -4.11 10.55 4.22
CA VAL A 120 -2.88 11.23 4.69
C VAL A 120 -3.18 12.17 5.85
N ARG A 121 -4.25 12.99 5.75
CA ARG A 121 -4.67 13.89 6.82
C ARG A 121 -5.05 13.13 8.09
N TYR A 122 -5.79 12.04 7.93
CA TYR A 122 -6.19 11.18 9.05
C TYR A 122 -4.97 10.59 9.78
N VAL A 123 -4.03 10.04 9.04
CA VAL A 123 -2.80 9.47 9.60
C VAL A 123 -1.99 10.55 10.32
N ARG A 124 -1.87 11.74 9.73
CA ARG A 124 -1.17 12.88 10.33
C ARG A 124 -1.84 13.36 11.60
N HIS A 125 -3.15 13.52 11.60
CA HIS A 125 -3.93 13.92 12.77
C HIS A 125 -3.78 12.95 13.95
N HIS A 126 -3.69 11.65 13.64
CA HIS A 126 -3.56 10.59 14.63
C HIS A 126 -2.11 10.09 14.80
N ALA A 127 -1.12 10.87 14.40
CA ALA A 127 0.29 10.45 14.40
C ALA A 127 0.76 9.92 15.76
N MET A 128 0.37 10.59 16.85
CA MET A 128 0.68 10.13 18.22
C MET A 128 0.07 8.75 18.53
N ARG A 129 -1.17 8.49 18.10
CA ARG A 129 -1.83 7.19 18.30
C ARG A 129 -1.09 6.06 17.60
N PHE A 130 -0.50 6.36 16.44
CA PHE A 130 0.21 5.39 15.60
C PHE A 130 1.72 5.36 15.86
N GLU A 131 2.19 6.11 16.87
CA GLU A 131 3.61 6.20 17.24
C GLU A 131 4.52 6.61 16.08
N ILE A 132 4.03 7.54 15.23
CA ILE A 132 4.78 8.11 14.12
C ILE A 132 4.95 9.62 14.28
N LEU A 133 5.91 10.18 13.58
CA LEU A 133 6.13 11.62 13.46
C LEU A 133 5.25 12.16 12.32
N ALA A 134 4.44 13.18 12.59
CA ALA A 134 3.49 13.75 11.63
C ALA A 134 4.14 14.32 10.36
N ASP A 135 5.42 14.63 10.41
CA ASP A 135 6.24 15.13 9.32
C ASP A 135 7.06 14.04 8.59
N LYS A 136 6.84 12.75 8.94
CA LYS A 136 7.52 11.60 8.32
C LYS A 136 6.54 10.60 7.73
N ILE A 137 5.77 11.06 6.75
CA ILE A 137 4.76 10.26 6.06
C ILE A 137 5.12 10.15 4.59
N GLY A 138 5.40 8.92 4.14
CA GLY A 138 5.61 8.60 2.73
C GLY A 138 4.42 7.86 2.13
N VAL A 139 4.39 7.75 0.81
CA VAL A 139 3.38 6.97 0.08
C VAL A 139 4.03 6.05 -0.94
N VAL A 140 3.44 4.87 -1.10
CA VAL A 140 3.89 3.87 -2.07
C VAL A 140 2.70 3.15 -2.69
N GLY A 141 2.84 2.81 -3.96
CA GLY A 141 1.86 2.00 -4.67
C GLY A 141 2.36 1.47 -6.01
N GLY A 142 1.69 0.47 -6.53
CA GLY A 142 1.95 -0.12 -7.85
C GLY A 142 0.77 0.08 -8.79
N SER A 143 1.02 0.14 -10.11
CA SER A 143 -0.02 0.31 -11.12
C SER A 143 -0.90 1.54 -10.82
N SER A 144 -2.23 1.39 -10.76
CA SER A 144 -3.14 2.47 -10.35
C SER A 144 -2.85 3.01 -8.94
N GLY A 145 -2.39 2.18 -8.00
CA GLY A 145 -1.89 2.65 -6.70
C GLY A 145 -0.63 3.51 -6.84
N GLY A 146 0.22 3.22 -7.81
CA GLY A 146 1.36 4.07 -8.19
C GLY A 146 0.91 5.42 -8.76
N HIS A 147 -0.11 5.44 -9.62
CA HIS A 147 -0.73 6.67 -10.10
C HIS A 147 -1.28 7.52 -8.94
N LEU A 148 -2.06 6.90 -8.03
CA LEU A 148 -2.58 7.59 -6.86
C LEU A 148 -1.46 8.14 -5.96
N SER A 149 -0.33 7.41 -5.85
CA SER A 149 0.86 7.87 -5.12
C SER A 149 1.47 9.11 -5.75
N LEU A 150 1.58 9.16 -7.09
CA LEU A 150 2.03 10.34 -7.83
C LEU A 150 1.08 11.52 -7.63
N MET A 151 -0.23 11.27 -7.67
CA MET A 151 -1.24 12.31 -7.42
C MET A 151 -1.09 12.89 -6.01
N LEU A 152 -0.86 12.07 -4.98
CA LEU A 152 -0.57 12.57 -3.62
C LEU A 152 0.68 13.46 -3.59
N GLY A 153 1.74 13.05 -4.28
CA GLY A 153 3.00 13.82 -4.33
C GLY A 153 2.89 15.16 -5.05
N THR A 154 2.00 15.26 -6.05
CA THR A 154 1.89 16.43 -6.92
C THR A 154 0.71 17.35 -6.59
N THR A 155 -0.32 16.83 -5.92
CA THR A 155 -1.55 17.58 -5.60
C THR A 155 -1.80 17.73 -4.09
N GLY A 156 -0.83 17.35 -3.26
CA GLY A 156 -0.92 17.55 -1.81
C GLY A 156 -1.14 19.03 -1.46
N ARG A 157 -2.01 19.27 -0.48
CA ARG A 157 -2.41 20.63 -0.07
C ARG A 157 -2.28 20.82 1.43
N THR A 158 -2.10 22.04 1.85
CA THR A 158 -2.30 22.45 3.25
C THR A 158 -3.75 22.18 3.65
N GLY A 159 -3.98 21.90 4.93
CA GLY A 159 -5.33 21.75 5.46
C GLY A 159 -6.07 23.07 5.50
N ASP A 160 -7.39 23.01 5.70
CA ASP A 160 -8.23 24.17 5.94
C ASP A 160 -8.37 24.40 7.46
N PRO A 161 -7.74 25.45 8.03
CA PRO A 161 -7.81 25.72 9.48
C PRO A 161 -9.24 25.96 9.98
N SER A 162 -10.16 26.32 9.08
CA SER A 162 -11.58 26.61 9.41
C SER A 162 -12.47 25.38 9.28
N ALA A 163 -11.96 24.24 8.79
CA ALA A 163 -12.76 23.03 8.62
C ALA A 163 -13.39 22.58 9.95
N ALA A 164 -14.65 22.13 9.88
CA ALA A 164 -15.35 21.60 11.05
C ALA A 164 -14.71 20.30 11.55
N ASP A 165 -14.33 19.40 10.62
CA ASP A 165 -13.60 18.18 10.95
C ASP A 165 -12.12 18.50 11.21
N PRO A 166 -11.58 18.19 12.40
CA PRO A 166 -10.16 18.41 12.70
C PRO A 166 -9.20 17.71 11.74
N VAL A 167 -9.58 16.57 11.16
CA VAL A 167 -8.77 15.86 10.16
C VAL A 167 -8.56 16.72 8.92
N ASP A 168 -9.54 17.48 8.49
CA ASP A 168 -9.43 18.32 7.29
C ASP A 168 -8.60 19.60 7.51
N ARG A 169 -8.26 19.91 8.76
CA ARG A 169 -7.30 20.97 9.12
C ARG A 169 -5.84 20.55 8.88
N GLU A 170 -5.60 19.25 8.74
CA GLU A 170 -4.27 18.70 8.50
C GLU A 170 -3.85 18.79 7.02
N SER A 171 -2.54 18.84 6.79
CA SER A 171 -1.97 18.81 5.45
C SER A 171 -2.03 17.41 4.83
N SER A 172 -2.35 17.30 3.53
CA SER A 172 -2.22 16.07 2.75
C SER A 172 -0.88 15.94 2.02
N VAL A 173 0.07 16.85 2.24
CA VAL A 173 1.41 16.80 1.65
C VAL A 173 2.18 15.63 2.24
N VAL A 174 2.79 14.79 1.40
CA VAL A 174 3.66 13.68 1.81
C VAL A 174 5.13 14.05 1.60
N GLN A 175 6.03 13.44 2.37
CA GLN A 175 7.46 13.75 2.33
C GLN A 175 8.21 12.97 1.27
N CYS A 176 7.71 11.80 0.87
CA CYS A 176 8.27 11.02 -0.22
C CYS A 176 7.21 10.20 -0.95
N VAL A 177 7.49 9.91 -2.21
CA VAL A 177 6.66 9.08 -3.08
C VAL A 177 7.53 8.00 -3.69
N ALA A 178 7.08 6.75 -3.59
CA ALA A 178 7.63 5.65 -4.37
C ALA A 178 6.50 5.02 -5.19
N CYS A 179 6.70 4.89 -6.48
CA CYS A 179 5.70 4.30 -7.36
C CYS A 179 6.31 3.25 -8.28
N PHE A 180 5.57 2.18 -8.53
CA PHE A 180 5.97 1.11 -9.42
C PHE A 180 5.03 1.09 -10.63
N TYR A 181 5.59 1.20 -11.85
CA TYR A 181 4.89 1.13 -13.13
C TYR A 181 3.53 1.87 -13.13
N PRO A 182 3.47 3.15 -12.71
CA PRO A 182 2.23 3.90 -12.69
C PRO A 182 1.77 4.23 -14.12
N PRO A 183 0.48 4.15 -14.44
CA PRO A 183 -0.04 4.77 -15.66
C PRO A 183 0.01 6.29 -15.50
N THR A 184 0.71 6.97 -16.41
CA THR A 184 0.91 8.45 -16.37
C THR A 184 0.26 9.17 -17.54
N ASP A 185 -0.05 8.45 -18.61
CA ASP A 185 -0.80 8.95 -19.77
C ASP A 185 -2.18 8.27 -19.82
N LEU A 186 -3.15 8.90 -19.16
CA LEU A 186 -4.52 8.37 -19.10
C LEU A 186 -5.30 8.64 -20.41
N LEU A 187 -4.84 9.57 -21.26
CA LEU A 187 -5.48 9.85 -22.55
C LEU A 187 -5.25 8.73 -23.54
N ASN A 188 -4.14 7.99 -23.41
CA ASN A 188 -3.76 6.89 -24.27
C ASN A 188 -3.82 5.53 -23.54
N LEU A 189 -4.53 5.45 -22.42
CA LEU A 189 -4.66 4.21 -21.66
C LEU A 189 -5.69 3.27 -22.31
N GLY A 190 -5.29 2.01 -22.52
CA GLY A 190 -6.16 1.01 -23.11
C GLY A 190 -6.22 1.07 -24.64
N SER A 191 -7.40 0.92 -25.23
CA SER A 191 -7.63 0.95 -26.68
C SER A 191 -7.98 2.33 -27.22
N SER A 192 -8.12 3.36 -26.38
CA SER A 192 -8.46 4.72 -26.78
C SER A 192 -7.22 5.58 -26.98
N THR A 193 -7.21 6.34 -28.08
CA THR A 193 -6.26 7.43 -28.31
C THR A 193 -6.96 8.75 -28.01
N GLU A 194 -6.40 9.56 -27.12
CA GLU A 194 -6.88 10.92 -26.77
C GLU A 194 -8.29 11.01 -26.14
N ASN A 195 -9.03 9.90 -26.05
CA ASN A 195 -10.34 9.92 -25.43
C ASN A 195 -10.51 8.73 -24.47
N PRO A 196 -10.50 8.95 -23.17
CA PRO A 196 -10.69 7.90 -22.16
C PRO A 196 -12.13 7.31 -22.16
N GLY A 197 -12.99 7.67 -23.12
CA GLY A 197 -14.41 7.36 -23.12
C GLY A 197 -14.75 5.87 -23.13
N ASP A 198 -13.92 5.02 -23.73
CA ASP A 198 -14.26 3.59 -23.93
C ASP A 198 -13.40 2.61 -23.12
N GLY A 199 -12.71 3.04 -22.10
CA GLY A 199 -11.88 2.16 -21.28
C GLY A 199 -10.91 2.88 -20.38
N GLY A 200 -10.92 4.20 -20.40
CA GLY A 200 -10.24 5.02 -19.43
C GLY A 200 -10.97 5.04 -18.08
N PRO A 201 -10.23 5.33 -17.01
CA PRO A 201 -10.81 5.45 -15.68
C PRO A 201 -11.71 6.64 -15.52
#